data_acc650a6bd446a4f305ab5ea775f6660
#
_entry.id   acc650a6bd446a4f305ab5ea775f6660
#
_cell.length_a   1.000
_cell.length_b   1.000
_cell.length_c   1.000
_cell.angle_alpha   90.00
_cell.angle_beta   90.00
_cell.angle_gamma   90.00
#
_symmetry.space_group_name_H-M   'P 1'
#
loop_
_entity.id
_entity.type
_entity.pdbx_description
1 polymer ?
#
loop_
_entity_poly.entity_id
_entity_poly.type
_entity_poly.pdbx_seq_one_letter_code
_entity_poly.pdbx_strand_id
1 'polypeptide(L)'
;MISKEEYNRLANDGFNIIPLIKDLNIELDSPISLYSSIKDKKNTFLLESIEGGQEWAQYSIIGLNCKDSIKISGNEILIEENGSNKSYISESPLEEINRIIKTYKPFEPEELPRFYGGYVGFFAYESSQYAEEKIKALSKKESKFKEHMPDVYLVKAEQLIVYDNFNNSISAIFNADPNNISYEDALKQLSMIETSLGEVNISGEIDFKEVNETTQFESNFKKEDFISSVEKIKTYIKEGDVMQVVLAQDFFKTFDGDSFELYAALRKLNPSPYMYYLNLDECHVVGASPEILVRLEKDEITLRPIAGTRKRGKNEKEDKLNEKDLLNDPKELAEHLMLIDLGRNDVGRVADIGTVKVTEKMIIERYSHVMHIVSNVVGKLSSELSFIDALKATLPAGTLSGAPKIRAMEIINELEPSSRGIYGGAIGYISWNGNIDTAIAIRTAVIKDNLIHVGAGAGIVADSNPESEWEECLQKSRVFLDAMEMIS
;
A
#
# COMPACT_ATOMS: atom_id res chain seq x y z
N MET A 1 -6.61 -25.50 -16.43
CA MET A 1 -7.82 -24.75 -16.92
C MET A 1 -9.04 -25.62 -16.72
N ILE A 2 -10.14 -25.11 -16.17
CA ILE A 2 -11.42 -25.83 -15.99
C ILE A 2 -12.09 -26.10 -17.34
N SER A 3 -12.90 -27.17 -17.42
CA SER A 3 -13.66 -27.50 -18.62
C SER A 3 -14.95 -26.68 -18.74
N LYS A 4 -15.58 -26.69 -19.94
CA LYS A 4 -16.88 -26.04 -20.14
C LYS A 4 -17.98 -26.65 -19.27
N GLU A 5 -17.97 -27.95 -19.09
CA GLU A 5 -18.91 -28.66 -18.22
C GLU A 5 -18.75 -28.21 -16.78
N GLU A 6 -17.52 -28.07 -16.32
CA GLU A 6 -17.22 -27.60 -14.96
C GLU A 6 -17.60 -26.15 -14.77
N TYR A 7 -17.28 -25.27 -15.72
CA TYR A 7 -17.70 -23.88 -15.69
C TYR A 7 -19.23 -23.74 -15.51
N ASN A 8 -19.99 -24.48 -16.34
CA ASN A 8 -21.44 -24.48 -16.26
C ASN A 8 -21.97 -25.07 -14.94
N ARG A 9 -21.31 -26.10 -14.40
CA ARG A 9 -21.62 -26.66 -13.10
C ARG A 9 -21.44 -25.64 -11.99
N LEU A 10 -20.30 -24.97 -11.94
CA LEU A 10 -20.00 -23.94 -10.95
C LEU A 10 -21.00 -22.78 -11.04
N ALA A 11 -21.36 -22.35 -12.26
CA ALA A 11 -22.39 -21.34 -12.47
C ALA A 11 -23.75 -21.79 -11.87
N ASN A 12 -24.14 -23.05 -12.08
CA ASN A 12 -25.38 -23.61 -11.52
C ASN A 12 -25.31 -23.75 -9.98
N ASP A 13 -24.12 -23.97 -9.42
CA ASP A 13 -23.88 -24.00 -7.96
C ASP A 13 -23.88 -22.59 -7.34
N GLY A 14 -24.04 -21.56 -8.18
CA GLY A 14 -24.23 -20.14 -7.78
C GLY A 14 -22.92 -19.36 -7.60
N PHE A 15 -21.80 -19.87 -8.07
CA PHE A 15 -20.57 -19.07 -8.18
C PHE A 15 -20.74 -18.01 -9.27
N ASN A 16 -20.37 -16.75 -8.94
CA ASN A 16 -20.45 -15.64 -9.89
C ASN A 16 -19.07 -15.00 -10.20
N ILE A 17 -18.00 -15.56 -9.65
CA ILE A 17 -16.61 -15.32 -10.05
C ILE A 17 -15.92 -16.66 -10.25
N ILE A 18 -15.59 -16.96 -11.50
CA ILE A 18 -14.93 -18.21 -11.89
C ILE A 18 -13.62 -17.88 -12.60
N PRO A 19 -12.46 -18.07 -11.95
CA PRO A 19 -11.18 -17.78 -12.56
C PRO A 19 -10.82 -18.82 -13.64
N LEU A 20 -10.55 -18.35 -14.85
CA LEU A 20 -9.93 -19.10 -15.93
C LEU A 20 -8.44 -18.77 -15.95
N ILE A 21 -7.59 -19.81 -15.91
CA ILE A 21 -6.15 -19.65 -15.80
C ILE A 21 -5.49 -20.28 -17.03
N LYS A 22 -4.52 -19.59 -17.62
CA LYS A 22 -3.71 -20.10 -18.72
C LYS A 22 -2.25 -19.75 -18.51
N ASP A 23 -1.40 -20.77 -18.53
CA ASP A 23 0.04 -20.54 -18.55
C ASP A 23 0.46 -20.01 -19.92
N LEU A 24 1.32 -18.99 -19.90
CA LEU A 24 1.79 -18.31 -21.09
C LEU A 24 3.24 -18.75 -21.39
N ASN A 25 3.46 -19.21 -22.62
CA ASN A 25 4.80 -19.55 -23.10
C ASN A 25 5.50 -18.29 -23.66
N ILE A 26 5.82 -17.36 -22.76
CA ILE A 26 6.50 -16.11 -23.10
C ILE A 26 7.79 -16.08 -22.29
N GLU A 27 8.93 -15.96 -22.97
CA GLU A 27 10.22 -15.75 -22.32
C GLU A 27 10.35 -14.26 -22.02
N LEU A 28 10.29 -13.90 -20.74
CA LEU A 28 10.44 -12.52 -20.24
C LEU A 28 11.43 -12.51 -19.08
N ASP A 29 12.32 -11.53 -19.09
CA ASP A 29 13.40 -11.45 -18.12
C ASP A 29 12.94 -10.93 -16.75
N SER A 30 11.80 -10.21 -16.71
CA SER A 30 11.31 -9.63 -15.45
C SER A 30 9.88 -9.07 -15.55
N PRO A 31 9.19 -8.89 -14.40
CA PRO A 31 7.91 -8.18 -14.36
C PRO A 31 7.97 -6.74 -14.90
N ILE A 32 9.11 -6.07 -14.75
CA ILE A 32 9.35 -4.71 -15.30
C ILE A 32 9.29 -4.73 -16.82
N SER A 33 10.00 -5.66 -17.47
CA SER A 33 9.98 -5.80 -18.94
C SER A 33 8.56 -6.09 -19.43
N LEU A 34 7.84 -6.94 -18.70
CA LEU A 34 6.46 -7.26 -19.01
C LEU A 34 5.56 -6.02 -18.90
N TYR A 35 5.64 -5.26 -17.80
CA TYR A 35 4.82 -4.06 -17.61
C TYR A 35 5.22 -2.94 -18.57
N SER A 36 6.50 -2.77 -18.86
CA SER A 36 7.01 -1.78 -19.84
C SER A 36 6.28 -1.88 -21.18
N SER A 37 5.91 -3.08 -21.59
CA SER A 37 5.19 -3.34 -22.84
C SER A 37 3.76 -2.82 -22.89
N ILE A 38 3.19 -2.54 -21.73
CA ILE A 38 1.81 -2.09 -21.57
C ILE A 38 1.72 -0.74 -20.83
N LYS A 39 2.85 -0.09 -20.53
CA LYS A 39 2.91 1.13 -19.71
C LYS A 39 2.01 2.27 -20.22
N ASP A 40 1.79 2.34 -21.53
CA ASP A 40 0.94 3.34 -22.17
C ASP A 40 -0.57 3.04 -22.04
N LYS A 41 -0.94 1.83 -21.56
CA LYS A 41 -2.34 1.48 -21.30
C LYS A 41 -2.77 2.04 -19.96
N LYS A 42 -3.85 2.81 -19.96
CA LYS A 42 -4.48 3.32 -18.73
C LYS A 42 -5.23 2.23 -17.97
N ASN A 43 -5.50 2.50 -16.69
CA ASN A 43 -6.22 1.60 -15.80
C ASN A 43 -5.53 0.24 -15.70
N THR A 44 -4.25 0.28 -15.37
CA THR A 44 -3.38 -0.86 -15.12
C THR A 44 -2.66 -0.67 -13.80
N PHE A 45 -2.15 -1.76 -13.24
CA PHE A 45 -1.29 -1.69 -12.07
C PHE A 45 -0.22 -2.78 -12.10
N LEU A 46 0.85 -2.57 -11.33
CA LEU A 46 1.85 -3.58 -11.01
C LEU A 46 2.03 -3.61 -9.48
N LEU A 47 1.86 -4.78 -8.89
CA LEU A 47 2.18 -5.07 -7.49
C LEU A 47 3.31 -6.07 -7.46
N GLU A 48 4.38 -5.77 -6.74
CA GLU A 48 5.53 -6.66 -6.57
C GLU A 48 5.93 -6.76 -5.10
N SER A 49 6.50 -7.87 -4.70
CA SER A 49 7.26 -8.00 -3.47
C SER A 49 8.68 -8.40 -3.84
N ILE A 50 9.67 -7.58 -3.53
CA ILE A 50 11.05 -7.78 -3.96
C ILE A 50 11.92 -8.26 -2.81
N GLU A 51 11.61 -7.85 -1.58
CA GLU A 51 12.30 -8.23 -0.36
C GLU A 51 11.35 -8.92 0.62
N GLY A 52 11.87 -9.71 1.56
CA GLY A 52 11.06 -10.38 2.58
C GLY A 52 11.12 -11.92 2.54
N GLY A 53 11.97 -12.51 1.70
CA GLY A 53 12.17 -13.97 1.62
C GLY A 53 11.11 -14.70 0.81
N GLN A 54 11.18 -16.05 0.80
CA GLN A 54 10.38 -16.89 -0.09
C GLN A 54 8.87 -16.77 0.10
N GLU A 55 8.41 -16.49 1.31
CA GLU A 55 6.97 -16.43 1.60
C GLU A 55 6.31 -15.12 1.09
N TRP A 56 7.09 -14.06 0.88
CA TRP A 56 6.58 -12.73 0.54
C TRP A 56 6.82 -12.35 -0.92
N ALA A 57 7.94 -12.75 -1.50
CA ALA A 57 8.40 -12.32 -2.83
C ALA A 57 8.04 -13.29 -3.97
N GLN A 58 7.01 -14.13 -3.80
CA GLN A 58 6.72 -15.17 -4.78
C GLN A 58 6.11 -14.61 -6.07
N TYR A 59 5.17 -13.68 -5.98
CA TYR A 59 4.40 -13.24 -7.15
C TYR A 59 4.55 -11.75 -7.40
N SER A 60 4.66 -11.41 -8.69
CA SER A 60 4.39 -10.06 -9.20
C SER A 60 3.09 -10.11 -10.01
N ILE A 61 2.21 -9.14 -9.77
CA ILE A 61 0.84 -9.18 -10.30
C ILE A 61 0.57 -7.90 -11.09
N ILE A 62 0.15 -8.06 -12.33
CA ILE A 62 -0.22 -6.97 -13.22
C ILE A 62 -1.71 -7.02 -13.48
N GLY A 63 -2.41 -5.93 -13.24
CA GLY A 63 -3.81 -5.76 -13.62
C GLY A 63 -3.97 -5.07 -14.96
N LEU A 64 -4.91 -5.55 -15.76
CA LEU A 64 -5.22 -5.04 -17.07
C LEU A 64 -6.68 -4.58 -17.15
N ASN A 65 -6.93 -3.52 -17.92
CA ASN A 65 -8.29 -3.01 -18.21
C ASN A 65 -9.14 -2.76 -16.95
N CYS A 66 -8.53 -2.29 -15.86
CA CYS A 66 -9.19 -2.02 -14.59
C CYS A 66 -10.03 -0.73 -14.64
N LYS A 67 -11.04 -0.70 -15.53
CA LYS A 67 -11.85 0.50 -15.81
C LYS A 67 -12.96 0.71 -14.78
N ASP A 68 -13.47 -0.37 -14.22
CA ASP A 68 -14.52 -0.30 -13.21
C ASP A 68 -13.89 0.12 -11.88
N SER A 69 -14.55 1.04 -11.17
CA SER A 69 -13.97 1.62 -9.96
C SER A 69 -14.99 1.98 -8.90
N ILE A 70 -14.52 2.08 -7.65
CA ILE A 70 -15.23 2.64 -6.51
C ILE A 70 -14.41 3.82 -5.99
N LYS A 71 -15.02 5.00 -5.96
CA LYS A 71 -14.41 6.20 -5.38
C LYS A 71 -15.29 6.73 -4.25
N ILE A 72 -14.67 7.13 -3.14
CA ILE A 72 -15.35 7.69 -1.98
C ILE A 72 -14.73 9.05 -1.67
N SER A 73 -15.56 10.07 -1.55
CA SER A 73 -15.17 11.43 -1.14
C SER A 73 -16.17 11.94 -0.11
N GLY A 74 -15.77 12.01 1.16
CA GLY A 74 -16.72 12.29 2.24
C GLY A 74 -17.78 11.20 2.32
N ASN A 75 -19.05 11.59 2.22
CA ASN A 75 -20.17 10.66 2.24
C ASN A 75 -20.62 10.25 0.82
N GLU A 76 -20.05 10.83 -0.22
CA GLU A 76 -20.38 10.50 -1.60
C GLU A 76 -19.60 9.27 -2.07
N ILE A 77 -20.32 8.32 -2.69
CA ILE A 77 -19.77 7.13 -3.32
C ILE A 77 -20.08 7.21 -4.81
N LEU A 78 -19.04 7.12 -5.62
CA LEU A 78 -19.12 6.99 -7.06
C LEU A 78 -18.68 5.58 -7.46
N ILE A 79 -19.56 4.86 -8.15
CA ILE A 79 -19.28 3.56 -8.74
C ILE A 79 -19.31 3.71 -10.25
N GLU A 80 -18.19 3.40 -10.89
CA GLU A 80 -18.04 3.31 -12.33
C GLU A 80 -18.00 1.84 -12.70
N GLU A 81 -18.99 1.38 -13.46
CA GLU A 81 -19.10 -0.02 -13.85
C GLU A 81 -19.65 -0.13 -15.28
N ASN A 82 -18.95 -0.89 -16.15
CA ASN A 82 -19.31 -1.11 -17.55
C ASN A 82 -19.60 0.20 -18.33
N GLY A 83 -18.87 1.27 -18.04
CA GLY A 83 -19.03 2.58 -18.65
C GLY A 83 -20.25 3.38 -18.15
N SER A 84 -20.91 2.92 -17.11
CA SER A 84 -22.01 3.60 -16.42
C SER A 84 -21.55 4.10 -15.05
N ASN A 85 -21.97 5.32 -14.70
CA ASN A 85 -21.62 5.95 -13.42
C ASN A 85 -22.85 6.01 -12.54
N LYS A 86 -22.71 5.57 -11.29
CA LYS A 86 -23.72 5.67 -10.24
C LYS A 86 -23.13 6.39 -9.04
N SER A 87 -23.72 7.53 -8.67
CA SER A 87 -23.35 8.26 -7.45
C SER A 87 -24.50 8.25 -6.44
N TYR A 88 -24.17 8.12 -5.16
CA TYR A 88 -25.12 8.19 -4.04
C TYR A 88 -24.40 8.56 -2.73
N ILE A 89 -25.19 9.00 -1.74
CA ILE A 89 -24.69 9.35 -0.42
C ILE A 89 -24.89 8.19 0.54
N SER A 90 -23.89 7.88 1.36
CA SER A 90 -23.97 6.91 2.45
C SER A 90 -23.39 7.50 3.75
N GLU A 91 -24.07 7.22 4.86
CA GLU A 91 -23.55 7.57 6.21
C GLU A 91 -22.39 6.65 6.65
N SER A 92 -22.24 5.50 5.97
CA SER A 92 -21.19 4.51 6.26
C SER A 92 -20.50 4.07 4.96
N PRO A 93 -19.69 4.95 4.33
CA PRO A 93 -19.14 4.69 2.99
C PRO A 93 -18.28 3.44 2.90
N LEU A 94 -17.47 3.13 3.91
CA LEU A 94 -16.64 1.94 3.91
C LEU A 94 -17.45 0.64 3.96
N GLU A 95 -18.61 0.66 4.62
CA GLU A 95 -19.51 -0.52 4.64
C GLU A 95 -20.10 -0.82 3.26
N GLU A 96 -20.21 0.17 2.38
CA GLU A 96 -20.67 -0.07 1.02
C GLU A 96 -19.68 -0.92 0.24
N ILE A 97 -18.36 -0.74 0.47
CA ILE A 97 -17.32 -1.61 -0.11
C ILE A 97 -17.55 -3.06 0.35
N ASN A 98 -17.78 -3.26 1.64
CA ASN A 98 -18.07 -4.59 2.20
C ASN A 98 -19.35 -5.21 1.58
N ARG A 99 -20.40 -4.40 1.36
CA ARG A 99 -21.62 -4.87 0.69
C ARG A 99 -21.35 -5.33 -0.74
N ILE A 100 -20.54 -4.56 -1.48
CA ILE A 100 -20.16 -4.90 -2.85
C ILE A 100 -19.36 -6.20 -2.86
N ILE A 101 -18.34 -6.33 -2.02
CA ILE A 101 -17.51 -7.54 -1.94
C ILE A 101 -18.36 -8.76 -1.58
N LYS A 102 -19.31 -8.65 -0.67
CA LYS A 102 -20.21 -9.75 -0.27
C LYS A 102 -21.16 -10.22 -1.37
N THR A 103 -21.30 -9.48 -2.48
CA THR A 103 -22.09 -9.95 -3.63
C THR A 103 -21.34 -11.00 -4.46
N TYR A 104 -20.02 -11.03 -4.35
CA TYR A 104 -19.21 -12.00 -5.05
C TYR A 104 -19.17 -13.34 -4.32
N LYS A 105 -19.28 -14.41 -5.10
CA LYS A 105 -19.13 -15.81 -4.67
C LYS A 105 -18.06 -16.46 -5.54
N PRO A 106 -16.78 -16.25 -5.19
CA PRO A 106 -15.69 -16.76 -5.99
C PRO A 106 -15.55 -18.27 -5.85
N PHE A 107 -15.25 -18.94 -6.96
CA PHE A 107 -14.67 -20.27 -6.94
C PHE A 107 -13.17 -20.16 -6.72
N GLU A 108 -12.63 -20.88 -5.75
CA GLU A 108 -11.23 -20.82 -5.32
C GLU A 108 -10.52 -22.16 -5.60
N PRO A 109 -9.84 -22.31 -6.76
CA PRO A 109 -8.93 -23.44 -6.99
C PRO A 109 -7.73 -23.40 -6.02
N GLU A 110 -7.22 -24.58 -5.63
CA GLU A 110 -6.11 -24.70 -4.65
C GLU A 110 -4.79 -24.08 -5.13
N GLU A 111 -4.59 -23.92 -6.44
CA GLU A 111 -3.32 -23.48 -7.06
C GLU A 111 -3.23 -21.96 -7.31
N LEU A 112 -4.19 -21.18 -6.84
CA LEU A 112 -4.21 -19.74 -7.09
C LEU A 112 -3.23 -18.95 -6.19
N PRO A 113 -2.65 -17.85 -6.70
CA PRO A 113 -1.96 -16.91 -5.84
C PRO A 113 -2.94 -16.28 -4.82
N ARG A 114 -2.42 -15.73 -3.72
CA ARG A 114 -3.24 -15.07 -2.69
C ARG A 114 -4.18 -14.00 -3.26
N PHE A 115 -3.73 -13.29 -4.28
CA PHE A 115 -4.54 -12.35 -5.04
C PHE A 115 -4.68 -12.84 -6.48
N TYR A 116 -5.85 -13.26 -6.84
CA TYR A 116 -6.23 -13.71 -8.19
C TYR A 116 -7.32 -12.83 -8.81
N GLY A 117 -7.67 -11.72 -8.16
CA GLY A 117 -8.63 -10.71 -8.57
C GLY A 117 -9.41 -10.13 -7.40
N GLY A 118 -10.09 -9.03 -7.65
CA GLY A 118 -10.77 -8.24 -6.64
C GLY A 118 -10.67 -6.76 -6.92
N TYR A 119 -10.31 -5.99 -5.92
CA TYR A 119 -10.10 -4.55 -6.03
C TYR A 119 -8.68 -4.18 -5.60
N VAL A 120 -8.06 -3.25 -6.33
CA VAL A 120 -6.72 -2.71 -6.04
C VAL A 120 -6.81 -1.20 -5.95
N GLY A 121 -6.10 -0.60 -5.00
CA GLY A 121 -6.07 0.85 -4.88
C GLY A 121 -5.64 1.32 -3.51
N PHE A 122 -6.18 2.44 -3.07
CA PHE A 122 -5.77 3.06 -1.82
C PHE A 122 -6.95 3.56 -0.97
N PHE A 123 -6.67 3.66 0.32
CA PHE A 123 -7.45 4.38 1.31
C PHE A 123 -6.55 5.51 1.85
N ALA A 124 -6.91 6.76 1.61
CA ALA A 124 -6.16 7.90 2.11
C ALA A 124 -6.15 7.93 3.66
N TYR A 125 -5.22 8.68 4.25
CA TYR A 125 -5.17 8.90 5.69
C TYR A 125 -6.51 9.41 6.25
N GLU A 126 -7.17 10.28 5.49
CA GLU A 126 -8.46 10.86 5.83
C GLU A 126 -9.60 9.83 5.90
N SER A 127 -9.42 8.62 5.34
CA SER A 127 -10.39 7.53 5.49
C SER A 127 -10.58 7.08 6.94
N SER A 128 -9.62 7.40 7.82
CA SER A 128 -9.76 7.19 9.27
C SER A 128 -10.96 7.90 9.89
N GLN A 129 -11.47 8.97 9.27
CA GLN A 129 -12.68 9.66 9.69
C GLN A 129 -13.95 8.76 9.67
N TYR A 130 -13.93 7.72 8.83
CA TYR A 130 -15.05 6.77 8.75
C TYR A 130 -15.01 5.71 9.84
N ALA A 131 -13.89 5.58 10.55
CA ALA A 131 -13.70 4.65 11.65
C ALA A 131 -13.93 5.27 13.03
N GLU A 132 -13.67 6.58 13.19
CA GLU A 132 -13.63 7.26 14.49
C GLU A 132 -14.42 8.57 14.46
N GLU A 133 -15.53 8.63 15.19
CA GLU A 133 -16.41 9.82 15.23
C GLU A 133 -15.69 11.09 15.68
N LYS A 134 -14.73 10.97 16.62
CA LYS A 134 -13.93 12.12 17.07
C LYS A 134 -13.10 12.70 15.94
N ILE A 135 -12.56 11.87 15.07
CA ILE A 135 -11.78 12.30 13.91
C ILE A 135 -12.71 12.89 12.84
N LYS A 136 -13.89 12.30 12.64
CA LYS A 136 -14.91 12.85 11.73
C LYS A 136 -15.30 14.30 12.08
N ALA A 137 -15.28 14.65 13.36
CA ALA A 137 -15.61 15.99 13.85
C ALA A 137 -14.50 17.03 13.64
N LEU A 138 -13.27 16.59 13.27
CA LEU A 138 -12.16 17.52 13.00
C LEU A 138 -12.40 18.21 11.64
N SER A 139 -12.08 19.50 11.58
CA SER A 139 -12.17 20.25 10.32
C SER A 139 -11.17 19.71 9.31
N LYS A 140 -11.64 19.38 8.11
CA LYS A 140 -10.76 19.03 6.99
C LYS A 140 -9.95 20.26 6.60
N LYS A 141 -8.63 20.11 6.50
CA LYS A 141 -7.75 21.15 5.98
C LYS A 141 -7.71 21.05 4.46
N GLU A 142 -7.91 22.17 3.81
CA GLU A 142 -7.83 22.25 2.37
C GLU A 142 -6.38 22.01 1.91
N SER A 143 -6.24 21.30 0.82
CA SER A 143 -4.98 21.17 0.10
C SER A 143 -5.30 21.31 -1.39
N LYS A 144 -4.77 22.33 -2.02
CA LYS A 144 -5.02 22.62 -3.45
C LYS A 144 -4.82 21.41 -4.37
N PHE A 145 -3.88 20.55 -4.05
CA PHE A 145 -3.62 19.32 -4.81
C PHE A 145 -4.60 18.19 -4.44
N LYS A 146 -4.96 18.10 -3.16
CA LYS A 146 -5.76 16.98 -2.62
C LYS A 146 -7.27 17.22 -2.72
N GLU A 147 -7.70 18.43 -3.08
CA GLU A 147 -9.12 18.78 -3.29
C GLU A 147 -9.82 17.89 -4.33
N HIS A 148 -9.06 17.28 -5.23
CA HIS A 148 -9.57 16.43 -6.31
C HIS A 148 -9.19 14.96 -6.16
N MET A 149 -8.61 14.55 -5.03
CA MET A 149 -8.30 13.14 -4.76
C MET A 149 -9.37 12.55 -3.83
N PRO A 150 -9.95 11.40 -4.18
CA PRO A 150 -10.91 10.74 -3.30
C PRO A 150 -10.24 10.19 -2.03
N ASP A 151 -11.01 10.06 -0.95
CA ASP A 151 -10.55 9.41 0.28
C ASP A 151 -10.29 7.90 0.06
N VAL A 152 -11.00 7.29 -0.90
CA VAL A 152 -10.80 5.90 -1.33
C VAL A 152 -10.88 5.83 -2.85
N TYR A 153 -9.95 5.14 -3.48
CA TYR A 153 -9.99 4.83 -4.90
C TYR A 153 -9.58 3.38 -5.11
N LEU A 154 -10.52 2.57 -5.55
CA LEU A 154 -10.35 1.13 -5.80
C LEU A 154 -10.75 0.81 -7.23
N VAL A 155 -9.88 0.17 -7.98
CA VAL A 155 -10.16 -0.33 -9.35
C VAL A 155 -10.40 -1.82 -9.31
N LYS A 156 -11.35 -2.30 -10.12
CA LYS A 156 -11.73 -3.70 -10.23
C LYS A 156 -10.74 -4.47 -11.11
N ALA A 157 -10.18 -5.53 -10.60
CA ALA A 157 -9.13 -6.34 -11.22
C ALA A 157 -9.69 -7.71 -11.65
N GLU A 158 -10.25 -7.77 -12.84
CA GLU A 158 -10.78 -9.02 -13.44
C GLU A 158 -9.76 -9.72 -14.34
N GLN A 159 -8.87 -8.95 -14.97
CA GLN A 159 -7.84 -9.45 -15.89
C GLN A 159 -6.47 -9.26 -15.28
N LEU A 160 -5.77 -10.36 -15.04
CA LEU A 160 -4.47 -10.35 -14.41
C LEU A 160 -3.43 -11.11 -15.21
N ILE A 161 -2.19 -10.67 -15.07
CA ILE A 161 -1.00 -11.45 -15.39
C ILE A 161 -0.27 -11.68 -14.08
N VAL A 162 0.05 -12.90 -13.79
CA VAL A 162 0.80 -13.32 -12.60
C VAL A 162 2.15 -13.86 -13.06
N TYR A 163 3.20 -13.25 -12.54
CA TYR A 163 4.57 -13.70 -12.73
C TYR A 163 5.04 -14.40 -11.43
N ASP A 164 5.36 -15.67 -11.50
CA ASP A 164 5.96 -16.42 -10.41
C ASP A 164 7.47 -16.20 -10.44
N ASN A 165 7.99 -15.43 -9.49
CA ASN A 165 9.40 -15.05 -9.41
C ASN A 165 10.33 -16.23 -9.11
N PHE A 166 9.84 -17.35 -8.57
CA PHE A 166 10.66 -18.53 -8.26
C PHE A 166 10.73 -19.51 -9.42
N ASN A 167 9.58 -19.75 -10.07
CA ASN A 167 9.48 -20.68 -11.17
C ASN A 167 9.75 -20.03 -12.53
N ASN A 168 9.88 -18.71 -12.58
CA ASN A 168 9.97 -17.89 -13.81
C ASN A 168 8.84 -18.27 -14.79
N SER A 169 7.64 -18.45 -14.26
CA SER A 169 6.47 -18.78 -15.06
C SER A 169 5.46 -17.63 -15.06
N ILE A 170 4.75 -17.51 -16.16
CA ILE A 170 3.76 -16.44 -16.37
C ILE A 170 2.41 -17.09 -16.62
N SER A 171 1.39 -16.63 -15.90
CA SER A 171 0.03 -17.08 -16.10
C SER A 171 -0.91 -15.89 -16.32
N ALA A 172 -1.84 -16.02 -17.24
CA ALA A 172 -2.97 -15.09 -17.38
C ALA A 172 -4.17 -15.63 -16.59
N ILE A 173 -4.86 -14.71 -15.90
CA ILE A 173 -6.10 -15.02 -15.18
C ILE A 173 -7.19 -14.09 -15.70
N PHE A 174 -8.34 -14.65 -16.04
CA PHE A 174 -9.56 -13.94 -16.31
C PHE A 174 -10.67 -14.39 -15.35
N ASN A 175 -11.17 -13.51 -14.54
CA ASN A 175 -12.24 -13.76 -13.57
C ASN A 175 -13.59 -13.56 -14.27
N ALA A 176 -14.20 -14.64 -14.70
CA ALA A 176 -15.44 -14.62 -15.44
C ALA A 176 -16.66 -14.59 -14.50
N ASP A 177 -17.62 -13.69 -14.75
CA ASP A 177 -18.97 -13.81 -14.19
C ASP A 177 -19.86 -14.59 -15.14
N PRO A 178 -20.24 -15.84 -14.83
CA PRO A 178 -21.02 -16.70 -15.72
C PRO A 178 -22.44 -16.19 -16.01
N ASN A 179 -22.94 -15.19 -15.24
CA ASN A 179 -24.20 -14.55 -15.53
C ASN A 179 -24.09 -13.57 -16.71
N ASN A 180 -22.89 -13.08 -16.98
CA ASN A 180 -22.65 -12.02 -17.96
C ASN A 180 -21.84 -12.52 -19.19
N ILE A 181 -21.07 -13.61 -19.05
CA ILE A 181 -20.17 -14.08 -20.11
C ILE A 181 -20.20 -15.61 -20.26
N SER A 182 -20.29 -16.08 -21.51
CA SER A 182 -20.18 -17.51 -21.80
C SER A 182 -18.74 -18.03 -21.60
N TYR A 183 -18.59 -19.35 -21.44
CA TYR A 183 -17.28 -19.98 -21.34
C TYR A 183 -16.41 -19.67 -22.58
N GLU A 184 -16.97 -19.73 -23.77
CA GLU A 184 -16.28 -19.44 -25.03
C GLU A 184 -15.80 -18.00 -25.11
N ASP A 185 -16.63 -17.04 -24.68
CA ASP A 185 -16.24 -15.65 -24.68
C ASP A 185 -15.23 -15.31 -23.58
N ALA A 186 -15.33 -15.99 -22.44
CA ALA A 186 -14.32 -15.88 -21.37
C ALA A 186 -12.95 -16.43 -21.85
N LEU A 187 -12.91 -17.52 -22.63
CA LEU A 187 -11.69 -18.01 -23.26
C LEU A 187 -11.11 -17.03 -24.29
N LYS A 188 -11.99 -16.30 -25.03
CA LYS A 188 -11.53 -15.25 -25.94
C LYS A 188 -10.87 -14.10 -25.16
N GLN A 189 -11.46 -13.67 -24.04
CA GLN A 189 -10.84 -12.64 -23.17
C GLN A 189 -9.45 -13.09 -22.70
N LEU A 190 -9.31 -14.32 -22.25
CA LEU A 190 -8.04 -14.87 -21.83
C LEU A 190 -7.02 -14.92 -22.97
N SER A 191 -7.44 -15.28 -24.18
CA SER A 191 -6.59 -15.25 -25.39
C SER A 191 -6.20 -13.83 -25.82
N MET A 192 -7.05 -12.84 -25.58
CA MET A 192 -6.73 -11.42 -25.84
C MET A 192 -5.65 -10.90 -24.91
N ILE A 193 -5.62 -11.36 -23.66
CA ILE A 193 -4.52 -11.04 -22.73
C ILE A 193 -3.20 -11.55 -23.32
N GLU A 194 -3.15 -12.81 -23.75
CA GLU A 194 -1.95 -13.41 -24.37
C GLU A 194 -1.52 -12.65 -25.63
N THR A 195 -2.46 -12.36 -26.54
CA THR A 195 -2.18 -11.64 -27.78
C THR A 195 -1.63 -10.23 -27.50
N SER A 196 -2.16 -9.55 -26.47
CA SER A 196 -1.72 -8.20 -26.09
C SER A 196 -0.26 -8.14 -25.59
N LEU A 197 0.29 -9.29 -25.20
CA LEU A 197 1.69 -9.45 -24.78
C LEU A 197 2.58 -9.94 -25.91
N GLY A 198 2.06 -10.71 -26.86
CA GLY A 198 2.83 -11.29 -27.95
C GLY A 198 3.28 -10.30 -29.03
N GLU A 199 2.68 -9.12 -29.09
CA GLU A 199 3.03 -8.03 -30.03
C GLU A 199 4.18 -7.13 -29.51
N VAL A 200 4.73 -7.47 -28.35
CA VAL A 200 5.66 -6.60 -27.65
C VAL A 200 7.09 -6.86 -28.08
N ASN A 201 7.72 -5.84 -28.65
CA ASN A 201 9.17 -5.75 -28.82
C ASN A 201 9.80 -5.51 -27.43
N ILE A 202 10.37 -6.57 -26.83
CA ILE A 202 11.00 -6.60 -25.50
C ILE A 202 12.38 -5.91 -25.52
N SER A 203 12.56 -4.86 -26.28
CA SER A 203 13.83 -4.14 -26.37
C SER A 203 13.76 -2.77 -25.68
N GLY A 204 13.88 -2.78 -24.37
CA GLY A 204 13.99 -1.55 -23.62
C GLY A 204 14.49 -1.83 -22.21
N GLU A 205 15.79 -2.10 -22.05
CA GLU A 205 16.43 -1.80 -20.77
C GLU A 205 16.23 -0.30 -20.54
N ILE A 206 15.65 0.06 -19.40
CA ILE A 206 15.56 1.46 -18.98
C ILE A 206 16.99 1.90 -18.68
N ASP A 207 17.50 2.84 -19.48
CA ASP A 207 18.85 3.36 -19.30
C ASP A 207 18.82 4.44 -18.20
N PHE A 208 19.45 4.14 -17.08
CA PHE A 208 19.52 5.03 -15.94
C PHE A 208 20.78 5.86 -15.95
N LYS A 209 20.65 7.17 -15.82
CA LYS A 209 21.77 8.10 -15.67
C LYS A 209 22.37 8.05 -14.25
N GLU A 210 23.61 8.49 -14.12
CA GLU A 210 24.20 8.73 -12.80
C GLU A 210 23.60 10.00 -12.18
N VAL A 211 23.31 9.93 -10.89
CA VAL A 211 22.80 11.08 -10.10
C VAL A 211 23.91 12.08 -9.88
N ASN A 212 23.81 13.26 -10.48
CA ASN A 212 24.84 14.30 -10.45
C ASN A 212 24.38 15.65 -9.90
N GLU A 213 23.08 15.91 -9.80
CA GLU A 213 22.56 17.21 -9.38
C GLU A 213 21.74 17.12 -8.08
N THR A 214 21.86 18.16 -7.24
CA THR A 214 21.08 18.29 -6.01
C THR A 214 19.89 19.22 -6.24
N THR A 215 18.87 18.74 -6.93
CA THR A 215 17.58 19.45 -6.94
C THR A 215 16.87 19.24 -5.61
N GLN A 216 15.92 20.13 -5.27
CA GLN A 216 15.16 20.04 -4.04
C GLN A 216 13.66 20.06 -4.32
N PHE A 217 12.90 19.44 -3.45
CA PHE A 217 11.46 19.61 -3.38
C PHE A 217 11.12 20.97 -2.73
N GLU A 218 9.97 21.51 -3.09
CA GLU A 218 9.27 22.49 -2.29
C GLU A 218 8.48 21.77 -1.19
N SER A 219 8.31 22.41 -0.03
CA SER A 219 7.49 21.90 1.06
C SER A 219 6.28 22.77 1.30
N ASN A 220 5.13 22.15 1.63
CA ASN A 220 3.95 22.85 2.11
C ASN A 220 4.11 23.40 3.53
N PHE A 221 5.16 23.00 4.25
CA PHE A 221 5.46 23.40 5.62
C PHE A 221 6.73 24.28 5.63
N LYS A 222 6.67 25.47 6.17
CA LYS A 222 7.87 26.29 6.38
C LYS A 222 8.71 25.70 7.50
N LYS A 223 10.03 25.74 7.37
CA LYS A 223 10.94 25.15 8.36
C LYS A 223 10.71 25.70 9.77
N GLU A 224 10.53 27.00 9.90
CA GLU A 224 10.30 27.66 11.18
C GLU A 224 9.00 27.20 11.85
N ASP A 225 7.93 27.02 11.05
CA ASP A 225 6.63 26.56 11.53
C ASP A 225 6.69 25.09 11.94
N PHE A 226 7.44 24.25 11.18
CA PHE A 226 7.68 22.86 11.53
C PHE A 226 8.43 22.74 12.87
N ILE A 227 9.53 23.49 13.04
CA ILE A 227 10.31 23.53 14.28
C ILE A 227 9.42 23.95 15.46
N SER A 228 8.60 25.00 15.28
CA SER A 228 7.64 25.44 16.29
C SER A 228 6.62 24.36 16.64
N SER A 229 6.14 23.61 15.65
CA SER A 229 5.20 22.50 15.84
C SER A 229 5.83 21.34 16.59
N VAL A 230 7.10 21.02 16.33
CA VAL A 230 7.86 20.01 17.09
C VAL A 230 7.96 20.41 18.57
N GLU A 231 8.31 21.66 18.88
CA GLU A 231 8.38 22.14 20.28
C GLU A 231 7.01 22.10 20.97
N LYS A 232 5.93 22.38 20.23
CA LYS A 232 4.57 22.28 20.76
C LYS A 232 4.19 20.83 21.06
N ILE A 233 4.55 19.87 20.19
CA ILE A 233 4.34 18.43 20.43
C ILE A 233 5.12 17.99 21.69
N LYS A 234 6.38 18.42 21.84
CA LYS A 234 7.17 18.13 23.05
C LYS A 234 6.51 18.68 24.32
N THR A 235 5.79 19.80 24.21
CA THR A 235 4.98 20.32 25.33
C THR A 235 3.83 19.39 25.67
N TYR A 236 3.04 18.92 24.67
CA TYR A 236 1.98 17.94 24.89
C TYR A 236 2.50 16.63 25.50
N ILE A 237 3.68 16.16 25.06
CA ILE A 237 4.31 14.97 25.63
C ILE A 237 4.65 15.21 27.11
N LYS A 238 5.21 16.39 27.44
CA LYS A 238 5.60 16.75 28.82
C LYS A 238 4.38 16.92 29.75
N GLU A 239 3.25 17.34 29.19
CA GLU A 239 1.97 17.45 29.90
C GLU A 239 1.28 16.11 30.06
N GLY A 240 1.74 15.05 29.38
CA GLY A 240 1.20 13.70 29.46
C GLY A 240 0.04 13.42 28.51
N ASP A 241 -0.20 14.29 27.52
CA ASP A 241 -1.26 14.10 26.50
C ASP A 241 -0.98 12.94 25.56
N VAL A 242 0.30 12.81 25.13
CA VAL A 242 0.77 11.78 24.21
C VAL A 242 2.18 11.31 24.58
N MET A 243 2.58 10.15 24.11
CA MET A 243 3.96 9.64 24.21
C MET A 243 4.75 9.96 22.93
N GLN A 244 4.09 9.94 21.78
CA GLN A 244 4.67 10.18 20.46
C GLN A 244 3.62 10.77 19.53
N VAL A 245 4.04 11.65 18.62
CA VAL A 245 3.24 12.14 17.49
C VAL A 245 4.10 12.13 16.24
N VAL A 246 3.60 11.60 15.14
CA VAL A 246 4.27 11.70 13.84
C VAL A 246 3.83 13.00 13.17
N LEU A 247 4.76 13.94 13.02
CA LEU A 247 4.54 15.19 12.29
C LEU A 247 5.03 15.05 10.86
N ALA A 248 4.15 15.31 9.91
CA ALA A 248 4.42 15.12 8.49
C ALA A 248 4.30 16.41 7.68
N GLN A 249 4.90 16.40 6.51
CA GLN A 249 4.82 17.44 5.51
C GLN A 249 4.70 16.86 4.12
N ASP A 250 4.19 17.64 3.18
CA ASP A 250 4.06 17.28 1.78
C ASP A 250 5.14 18.00 0.97
N PHE A 251 5.93 17.24 0.24
CA PHE A 251 6.96 17.69 -0.67
C PHE A 251 6.44 17.61 -2.09
N PHE A 252 6.65 18.63 -2.89
CA PHE A 252 6.16 18.67 -4.26
C PHE A 252 7.13 19.32 -5.23
N LYS A 253 7.03 18.93 -6.51
CA LYS A 253 7.83 19.46 -7.60
C LYS A 253 7.13 19.21 -8.93
N THR A 254 7.46 20.03 -9.94
CA THR A 254 7.09 19.73 -11.33
C THR A 254 7.76 18.45 -11.80
N PHE A 255 7.00 17.59 -12.48
CA PHE A 255 7.45 16.32 -13.01
C PHE A 255 6.85 16.08 -14.40
N ASP A 256 7.70 16.11 -15.42
CA ASP A 256 7.35 15.88 -16.82
C ASP A 256 7.87 14.53 -17.35
N GLY A 257 8.48 13.71 -16.46
CA GLY A 257 9.03 12.40 -16.78
C GLY A 257 7.97 11.30 -16.91
N ASP A 258 8.41 10.12 -17.34
CA ASP A 258 7.58 8.92 -17.37
C ASP A 258 7.44 8.34 -15.95
N SER A 259 6.21 8.22 -15.47
CA SER A 259 5.90 7.74 -14.12
C SER A 259 6.27 6.26 -13.91
N PHE A 260 6.27 5.44 -14.97
CA PHE A 260 6.71 4.05 -14.87
C PHE A 260 8.25 3.94 -14.81
N GLU A 261 8.95 4.79 -15.54
CA GLU A 261 10.41 4.88 -15.43
C GLU A 261 10.82 5.34 -14.02
N LEU A 262 10.06 6.29 -13.41
CA LEU A 262 10.24 6.67 -12.01
C LEU A 262 10.04 5.47 -11.07
N TYR A 263 9.02 4.64 -11.30
CA TYR A 263 8.83 3.40 -10.55
C TYR A 263 10.02 2.45 -10.69
N ALA A 264 10.52 2.24 -11.91
CA ALA A 264 11.64 1.36 -12.16
C ALA A 264 12.94 1.88 -11.51
N ALA A 265 13.18 3.20 -11.51
CA ALA A 265 14.29 3.83 -10.80
C ALA A 265 14.15 3.65 -9.28
N LEU A 266 12.96 3.91 -8.73
CA LEU A 266 12.67 3.72 -7.31
C LEU A 266 12.89 2.25 -6.88
N ARG A 267 12.44 1.29 -7.69
CA ARG A 267 12.64 -0.14 -7.49
C ARG A 267 14.12 -0.52 -7.39
N LYS A 268 14.96 0.12 -8.20
CA LYS A 268 16.42 -0.08 -8.18
C LYS A 268 17.07 0.55 -6.95
N LEU A 269 16.64 1.75 -6.55
CA LEU A 269 17.21 2.49 -5.43
C LEU A 269 16.76 1.97 -4.06
N ASN A 270 15.51 1.56 -3.95
CA ASN A 270 14.88 1.21 -2.68
C ASN A 270 13.94 0.00 -2.83
N PRO A 271 14.46 -1.19 -3.16
CA PRO A 271 13.63 -2.41 -3.19
C PRO A 271 12.95 -2.61 -1.84
N SER A 272 11.70 -3.03 -1.86
CA SER A 272 10.85 -3.11 -0.66
C SER A 272 9.87 -4.28 -0.75
N PRO A 273 9.35 -4.78 0.40
CA PRO A 273 8.34 -5.84 0.42
C PRO A 273 7.05 -5.49 -0.32
N TYR A 274 6.69 -4.22 -0.34
CA TYR A 274 5.51 -3.71 -1.07
C TYR A 274 5.95 -2.67 -2.09
N MET A 275 6.17 -3.12 -3.31
CA MET A 275 6.39 -2.26 -4.47
C MET A 275 5.09 -2.17 -5.26
N TYR A 276 4.71 -0.96 -5.65
CA TYR A 276 3.49 -0.75 -6.41
C TYR A 276 3.59 0.41 -7.38
N TYR A 277 2.99 0.19 -8.54
CA TYR A 277 2.71 1.20 -9.54
C TYR A 277 1.24 1.11 -9.92
N LEU A 278 0.48 2.17 -9.70
CA LEU A 278 -0.93 2.25 -10.11
C LEU A 278 -1.05 3.33 -11.18
N ASN A 279 -1.45 2.93 -12.38
CA ASN A 279 -1.78 3.82 -13.48
C ASN A 279 -3.30 4.02 -13.52
N LEU A 280 -3.79 4.90 -12.67
CA LEU A 280 -5.20 5.24 -12.55
C LEU A 280 -5.56 6.32 -13.58
N ASP A 281 -6.86 6.48 -13.88
CA ASP A 281 -7.29 7.45 -14.91
C ASP A 281 -6.91 8.90 -14.54
N GLU A 282 -6.92 9.23 -13.25
CA GLU A 282 -6.73 10.58 -12.73
C GLU A 282 -5.33 10.85 -12.22
N CYS A 283 -4.55 9.83 -11.88
CA CYS A 283 -3.23 9.96 -11.28
C CYS A 283 -2.41 8.68 -11.39
N HIS A 284 -1.09 8.83 -11.18
CA HIS A 284 -0.22 7.69 -10.97
C HIS A 284 0.21 7.64 -9.51
N VAL A 285 0.24 6.42 -8.94
CA VAL A 285 0.77 6.20 -7.59
C VAL A 285 1.97 5.28 -7.70
N VAL A 286 3.11 5.74 -7.21
CA VAL A 286 4.40 5.06 -7.27
C VAL A 286 4.93 4.88 -5.85
N GLY A 287 5.20 3.65 -5.43
CA GLY A 287 5.64 3.45 -4.06
C GLY A 287 6.51 2.22 -3.82
N ALA A 288 7.28 2.31 -2.71
CA ALA A 288 8.18 1.30 -2.19
C ALA A 288 8.04 1.23 -0.66
N SER A 289 6.92 0.69 -0.19
CA SER A 289 6.64 0.63 1.24
C SER A 289 7.31 -0.57 1.90
N PRO A 290 8.01 -0.36 3.02
CA PRO A 290 8.61 -1.46 3.78
C PRO A 290 7.63 -2.12 4.74
N GLU A 291 6.46 -1.51 5.01
CA GLU A 291 5.64 -1.84 6.18
C GLU A 291 4.21 -2.20 5.81
N ILE A 292 3.76 -3.34 6.30
CA ILE A 292 2.36 -3.77 6.22
C ILE A 292 1.48 -2.88 7.12
N LEU A 293 0.32 -2.46 6.62
CA LEU A 293 -0.71 -1.89 7.47
C LEU A 293 -1.53 -3.01 8.13
N VAL A 294 -2.18 -3.83 7.32
CA VAL A 294 -2.92 -5.00 7.78
C VAL A 294 -3.04 -6.02 6.66
N ARG A 295 -2.90 -7.30 7.04
CA ARG A 295 -3.27 -8.45 6.23
C ARG A 295 -4.37 -9.21 6.94
N LEU A 296 -5.39 -9.59 6.19
CA LEU A 296 -6.39 -10.58 6.58
C LEU A 296 -6.36 -11.70 5.56
N GLU A 297 -6.02 -12.89 5.99
CA GLU A 297 -6.06 -14.10 5.17
C GLU A 297 -6.96 -15.12 5.84
N LYS A 298 -8.06 -15.47 5.20
CA LYS A 298 -9.15 -16.26 5.79
C LYS A 298 -9.75 -15.52 7.00
N ASP A 299 -9.37 -15.89 8.20
CA ASP A 299 -9.80 -15.26 9.44
C ASP A 299 -8.62 -14.77 10.31
N GLU A 300 -7.38 -14.88 9.83
CA GLU A 300 -6.21 -14.41 10.56
C GLU A 300 -5.82 -12.98 10.15
N ILE A 301 -5.84 -12.08 11.13
CA ILE A 301 -5.33 -10.72 11.01
C ILE A 301 -3.85 -10.76 11.36
N THR A 302 -3.02 -10.12 10.53
CA THR A 302 -1.58 -9.99 10.75
C THR A 302 -1.17 -8.52 10.67
N LEU A 303 -0.42 -8.07 11.67
CA LEU A 303 0.32 -6.81 11.70
C LEU A 303 1.79 -7.10 11.93
N ARG A 304 2.66 -6.32 11.30
CA ARG A 304 4.11 -6.52 11.42
C ARG A 304 4.82 -5.21 11.71
N PRO A 305 4.78 -4.72 12.97
CA PRO A 305 5.47 -3.50 13.35
C PRO A 305 6.98 -3.63 13.13
N ILE A 306 7.56 -2.60 12.54
CA ILE A 306 8.97 -2.48 12.22
C ILE A 306 9.48 -1.20 12.88
N ALA A 307 10.57 -1.31 13.65
CA ALA A 307 11.25 -0.15 14.24
C ALA A 307 12.75 -0.43 14.40
N GLY A 308 13.48 0.60 14.74
CA GLY A 308 14.92 0.52 14.88
C GLY A 308 15.61 0.25 13.55
N THR A 309 16.70 0.95 13.31
CA THR A 309 17.43 0.81 12.04
C THR A 309 18.93 0.84 12.28
N ARG A 310 19.64 -0.10 11.68
CA ARG A 310 21.10 -0.03 11.51
C ARG A 310 21.45 -0.36 10.06
N LYS A 311 22.53 0.26 9.58
CA LYS A 311 23.10 -0.06 8.26
C LYS A 311 23.64 -1.48 8.25
N ARG A 312 23.62 -2.12 7.08
CA ARG A 312 24.31 -3.39 6.87
C ARG A 312 25.80 -3.22 7.06
N GLY A 313 26.44 -4.22 7.65
CA GLY A 313 27.89 -4.28 7.80
C GLY A 313 28.58 -4.57 6.45
N LYS A 314 29.82 -4.09 6.29
CA LYS A 314 30.65 -4.40 5.10
C LYS A 314 31.00 -5.89 4.99
N ASN A 315 30.83 -6.63 6.06
CA ASN A 315 31.07 -8.06 6.16
C ASN A 315 30.23 -8.65 7.31
N GLU A 316 30.13 -9.97 7.37
CA GLU A 316 29.30 -10.70 8.36
C GLU A 316 29.64 -10.35 9.82
N LYS A 317 30.90 -10.07 10.12
CA LYS A 317 31.31 -9.70 11.48
C LYS A 317 30.79 -8.34 11.90
N GLU A 318 30.88 -7.35 11.00
CA GLU A 318 30.33 -6.01 11.22
C GLU A 318 28.80 -6.04 11.27
N ASP A 319 28.17 -6.84 10.41
CA ASP A 319 26.73 -7.05 10.40
C ASP A 319 26.22 -7.59 11.75
N LYS A 320 26.90 -8.58 12.33
CA LYS A 320 26.60 -9.11 13.66
C LYS A 320 26.85 -8.10 14.79
N LEU A 321 27.81 -7.19 14.64
CA LEU A 321 28.04 -6.12 15.61
C LEU A 321 26.89 -5.09 15.56
N ASN A 322 26.46 -4.69 14.37
CA ASN A 322 25.36 -3.77 14.18
C ASN A 322 24.04 -4.37 14.70
N GLU A 323 23.78 -5.65 14.46
CA GLU A 323 22.66 -6.38 15.05
C GLU A 323 22.69 -6.35 16.59
N LYS A 324 23.84 -6.65 17.18
CA LYS A 324 24.00 -6.63 18.63
C LYS A 324 23.82 -5.22 19.19
N ASP A 325 24.33 -4.22 18.53
CA ASP A 325 24.14 -2.81 18.89
C ASP A 325 22.66 -2.45 18.88
N LEU A 326 21.95 -2.79 17.81
CA LEU A 326 20.52 -2.53 17.67
C LEU A 326 19.69 -3.22 18.77
N LEU A 327 19.95 -4.49 19.05
CA LEU A 327 19.24 -5.27 20.09
C LEU A 327 19.61 -4.89 21.54
N ASN A 328 20.63 -4.05 21.74
CA ASN A 328 21.01 -3.53 23.06
C ASN A 328 20.72 -2.03 23.21
N ASP A 329 20.15 -1.38 22.20
CA ASP A 329 19.76 0.02 22.28
C ASP A 329 18.43 0.16 23.05
N PRO A 330 18.44 0.70 24.29
CA PRO A 330 17.23 0.75 25.11
C PRO A 330 16.15 1.68 24.53
N LYS A 331 16.53 2.67 23.73
CA LYS A 331 15.59 3.58 23.08
C LYS A 331 14.83 2.84 21.96
N GLU A 332 15.56 2.16 21.08
CA GLU A 332 14.98 1.39 19.98
C GLU A 332 14.07 0.27 20.48
N LEU A 333 14.50 -0.44 21.54
CA LEU A 333 13.69 -1.48 22.17
C LEU A 333 12.41 -0.93 22.82
N ALA A 334 12.48 0.22 23.49
CA ALA A 334 11.32 0.85 24.12
C ALA A 334 10.30 1.32 23.05
N GLU A 335 10.78 1.93 21.96
CA GLU A 335 9.95 2.33 20.83
C GLU A 335 9.29 1.11 20.18
N HIS A 336 10.06 0.07 19.89
CA HIS A 336 9.52 -1.14 19.29
C HIS A 336 8.48 -1.85 20.19
N LEU A 337 8.69 -1.87 21.51
CA LEU A 337 7.72 -2.40 22.46
C LEU A 337 6.40 -1.60 22.43
N MET A 338 6.48 -0.29 22.33
CA MET A 338 5.30 0.58 22.17
C MET A 338 4.53 0.24 20.89
N LEU A 339 5.22 -0.02 19.78
CA LEU A 339 4.59 -0.41 18.51
C LEU A 339 3.95 -1.80 18.58
N ILE A 340 4.58 -2.76 19.27
CA ILE A 340 3.97 -4.07 19.54
C ILE A 340 2.65 -3.89 20.33
N ASP A 341 2.68 -3.10 21.40
CA ASP A 341 1.48 -2.89 22.22
C ASP A 341 0.37 -2.17 21.46
N LEU A 342 0.73 -1.22 20.59
CA LEU A 342 -0.23 -0.54 19.71
C LEU A 342 -0.83 -1.53 18.71
N GLY A 343 -0.02 -2.38 18.06
CA GLY A 343 -0.50 -3.43 17.16
C GLY A 343 -1.40 -4.45 17.88
N ARG A 344 -1.05 -4.85 19.11
CA ARG A 344 -1.91 -5.71 19.91
C ARG A 344 -3.24 -5.06 20.26
N ASN A 345 -3.26 -3.76 20.53
CA ASN A 345 -4.48 -3.01 20.77
C ASN A 345 -5.35 -2.93 19.51
N ASP A 346 -4.75 -2.61 18.36
CA ASP A 346 -5.46 -2.50 17.08
C ASP A 346 -6.10 -3.84 16.68
N VAL A 347 -5.33 -4.95 16.73
CA VAL A 347 -5.85 -6.30 16.48
C VAL A 347 -6.91 -6.69 17.52
N GLY A 348 -6.67 -6.35 18.81
CA GLY A 348 -7.58 -6.68 19.91
C GLY A 348 -8.96 -6.04 19.82
N ARG A 349 -9.11 -4.96 19.05
CA ARG A 349 -10.42 -4.32 18.80
C ARG A 349 -11.37 -5.18 17.97
N VAL A 350 -10.84 -6.09 17.17
CA VAL A 350 -11.60 -6.85 16.15
C VAL A 350 -11.37 -8.35 16.22
N ALA A 351 -10.41 -8.82 17.00
CA ALA A 351 -10.11 -10.23 17.15
C ALA A 351 -10.97 -10.91 18.23
N ASP A 352 -11.20 -12.21 18.06
CA ASP A 352 -11.81 -13.05 19.10
C ASP A 352 -10.98 -12.99 20.38
N ILE A 353 -11.65 -12.94 21.53
CA ILE A 353 -11.02 -12.81 22.85
C ILE A 353 -10.02 -13.95 23.07
N GLY A 354 -8.81 -13.60 23.46
CA GLY A 354 -7.73 -14.56 23.77
C GLY A 354 -6.97 -15.09 22.55
N THR A 355 -7.26 -14.61 21.32
CA THR A 355 -6.57 -15.04 20.11
C THR A 355 -5.38 -14.16 19.74
N VAL A 356 -5.30 -12.93 20.27
CA VAL A 356 -4.20 -12.00 19.99
C VAL A 356 -2.89 -12.54 20.55
N LYS A 357 -1.90 -12.72 19.68
CA LYS A 357 -0.58 -13.27 20.00
C LYS A 357 0.53 -12.48 19.32
N VAL A 358 1.69 -12.44 19.97
CA VAL A 358 2.94 -12.01 19.35
C VAL A 358 3.70 -13.30 18.97
N THR A 359 3.69 -13.66 17.69
CA THR A 359 4.27 -14.92 17.20
C THR A 359 5.77 -14.83 16.99
N GLU A 360 6.24 -13.64 16.59
CA GLU A 360 7.65 -13.28 16.51
C GLU A 360 7.85 -12.01 17.33
N LYS A 361 8.89 -11.97 18.14
CA LYS A 361 9.15 -10.83 19.03
C LYS A 361 10.59 -10.36 18.92
N MET A 362 10.75 -9.13 18.44
CA MET A 362 12.05 -8.44 18.35
C MET A 362 13.10 -9.26 17.60
N ILE A 363 12.73 -9.83 16.46
CA ILE A 363 13.69 -10.49 15.56
C ILE A 363 14.37 -9.45 14.65
N ILE A 364 15.57 -9.79 14.17
CA ILE A 364 16.27 -8.94 13.20
C ILE A 364 15.98 -9.44 11.79
N GLU A 365 15.38 -8.56 10.99
CA GLU A 365 15.30 -8.72 9.56
C GLU A 365 16.37 -7.90 8.84
N ARG A 366 17.00 -8.55 7.86
CA ARG A 366 18.08 -7.97 7.06
C ARG A 366 17.57 -7.70 5.65
N TYR A 367 17.61 -6.44 5.29
CA TYR A 367 17.31 -5.96 3.94
C TYR A 367 18.61 -5.64 3.20
N SER A 368 18.52 -5.20 1.95
CA SER A 368 19.70 -4.91 1.12
C SER A 368 20.69 -3.92 1.75
N HIS A 369 20.19 -2.85 2.36
CA HIS A 369 21.00 -1.75 2.88
C HIS A 369 20.92 -1.53 4.39
N VAL A 370 19.89 -2.05 5.04
CA VAL A 370 19.59 -1.85 6.46
C VAL A 370 19.13 -3.15 7.11
N MET A 371 19.11 -3.15 8.43
CA MET A 371 18.46 -4.16 9.27
C MET A 371 17.50 -3.47 10.23
N HIS A 372 16.41 -4.13 10.57
CA HIS A 372 15.38 -3.64 11.46
C HIS A 372 15.03 -4.64 12.55
N ILE A 373 14.49 -4.14 13.66
CA ILE A 373 13.78 -4.97 14.64
C ILE A 373 12.34 -5.13 14.13
N VAL A 374 11.89 -6.36 14.04
CA VAL A 374 10.56 -6.73 13.56
C VAL A 374 9.86 -7.61 14.58
N SER A 375 8.55 -7.44 14.71
CA SER A 375 7.68 -8.34 15.47
C SER A 375 6.44 -8.67 14.67
N ASN A 376 5.80 -9.80 14.98
CA ASN A 376 4.59 -10.22 14.31
C ASN A 376 3.44 -10.34 15.32
N VAL A 377 2.35 -9.63 15.08
CA VAL A 377 1.13 -9.65 15.91
C VAL A 377 0.01 -10.25 15.08
N VAL A 378 -0.58 -11.32 15.59
CA VAL A 378 -1.70 -11.99 14.92
C VAL A 378 -2.92 -12.06 15.82
N GLY A 379 -4.10 -12.19 15.21
CA GLY A 379 -5.36 -12.45 15.90
C GLY A 379 -6.39 -13.02 14.95
N LYS A 380 -7.34 -13.77 15.49
CA LYS A 380 -8.44 -14.30 14.69
C LYS A 380 -9.56 -13.27 14.63
N LEU A 381 -9.92 -12.85 13.41
CA LEU A 381 -11.04 -11.92 13.19
C LEU A 381 -12.34 -12.53 13.75
N SER A 382 -13.12 -11.75 14.50
CA SER A 382 -14.41 -12.19 14.99
C SER A 382 -15.37 -12.44 13.83
N SER A 383 -16.14 -13.53 13.92
CA SER A 383 -17.06 -13.97 12.85
C SER A 383 -18.14 -12.97 12.47
N GLU A 384 -18.45 -12.04 13.37
CA GLU A 384 -19.43 -10.95 13.15
C GLU A 384 -18.86 -9.77 12.37
N LEU A 385 -17.51 -9.73 12.23
CA LEU A 385 -16.77 -8.62 11.62
C LEU A 385 -16.27 -8.99 10.22
N SER A 386 -15.77 -8.00 9.51
CA SER A 386 -15.29 -8.11 8.14
C SER A 386 -13.90 -7.50 7.97
N PHE A 387 -13.32 -7.63 6.76
CA PHE A 387 -12.07 -6.99 6.42
C PHE A 387 -12.12 -5.45 6.61
N ILE A 388 -13.29 -4.83 6.42
CA ILE A 388 -13.46 -3.39 6.65
C ILE A 388 -13.26 -3.05 8.12
N ASP A 389 -13.69 -3.90 9.03
CA ASP A 389 -13.49 -3.67 10.47
C ASP A 389 -12.03 -3.83 10.85
N ALA A 390 -11.31 -4.80 10.25
CA ALA A 390 -9.86 -4.95 10.41
C ALA A 390 -9.12 -3.70 9.89
N LEU A 391 -9.49 -3.19 8.72
CA LEU A 391 -8.92 -1.96 8.16
C LEU A 391 -9.21 -0.75 9.06
N LYS A 392 -10.45 -0.55 9.51
CA LYS A 392 -10.84 0.53 10.41
C LYS A 392 -10.07 0.51 11.73
N ALA A 393 -9.80 -0.66 12.29
CA ALA A 393 -9.08 -0.80 13.54
C ALA A 393 -7.60 -0.41 13.42
N THR A 394 -7.01 -0.61 12.25
CA THR A 394 -5.57 -0.43 11.99
C THR A 394 -5.22 0.90 11.32
N LEU A 395 -6.15 1.51 10.58
CA LEU A 395 -5.93 2.77 9.87
C LEU A 395 -6.23 4.00 10.75
N PRO A 396 -5.32 5.00 10.83
CA PRO A 396 -3.95 4.92 10.33
C PRO A 396 -3.06 4.07 11.22
N ALA A 397 -1.92 3.63 10.67
CA ALA A 397 -0.92 2.93 11.46
C ALA A 397 -0.41 3.80 12.62
N GLY A 398 -0.05 3.16 13.73
CA GLY A 398 0.53 3.87 14.86
C GLY A 398 1.88 4.50 14.56
N THR A 399 2.66 3.88 13.70
CA THR A 399 3.94 4.38 13.17
C THR A 399 3.77 5.66 12.34
N LEU A 400 2.54 5.99 11.91
CA LEU A 400 2.20 7.20 11.13
C LEU A 400 1.28 8.18 11.88
N SER A 401 0.83 7.82 13.07
CA SER A 401 -0.01 8.70 13.91
C SER A 401 0.68 9.02 15.23
N GLY A 402 0.77 8.06 16.13
CA GLY A 402 1.38 8.21 17.44
C GLY A 402 0.59 7.47 18.52
N ALA A 403 0.95 7.72 19.77
CA ALA A 403 0.39 7.04 20.93
C ALA A 403 0.06 8.03 22.07
N PRO A 404 -1.18 8.04 22.59
CA PRO A 404 -2.39 7.31 22.16
C PRO A 404 -2.90 7.80 20.79
N LYS A 405 -3.34 6.87 19.92
CA LYS A 405 -3.67 7.12 18.50
C LYS A 405 -4.61 8.33 18.27
N ILE A 406 -5.75 8.36 18.91
CA ILE A 406 -6.78 9.41 18.66
C ILE A 406 -6.25 10.79 19.06
N ARG A 407 -5.59 10.91 20.22
CA ARG A 407 -5.03 12.20 20.66
C ARG A 407 -3.90 12.65 19.74
N ALA A 408 -3.06 11.75 19.30
CA ALA A 408 -2.02 12.05 18.29
C ALA A 408 -2.64 12.57 16.98
N MET A 409 -3.72 11.97 16.50
CA MET A 409 -4.42 12.42 15.30
C MET A 409 -5.08 13.80 15.46
N GLU A 410 -5.61 14.14 16.65
CA GLU A 410 -6.10 15.49 16.97
C GLU A 410 -4.96 16.52 16.86
N ILE A 411 -3.79 16.20 17.42
CA ILE A 411 -2.61 17.10 17.40
C ILE A 411 -2.08 17.22 15.95
N ILE A 412 -2.03 16.14 15.19
CA ILE A 412 -1.67 16.17 13.76
C ILE A 412 -2.61 17.11 13.01
N ASN A 413 -3.92 16.96 13.19
CA ASN A 413 -4.89 17.85 12.54
C ASN A 413 -4.74 19.32 12.99
N GLU A 414 -4.30 19.58 14.21
CA GLU A 414 -4.05 20.93 14.68
C GLU A 414 -2.83 21.56 14.01
N LEU A 415 -1.72 20.80 13.89
CA LEU A 415 -0.40 21.36 13.57
C LEU A 415 -0.02 21.26 12.09
N GLU A 416 -0.41 20.22 11.38
CA GLU A 416 -0.08 20.10 9.96
C GLU A 416 -0.85 21.12 9.12
N PRO A 417 -0.21 21.75 8.12
CA PRO A 417 -0.83 22.85 7.34
C PRO A 417 -1.90 22.37 6.38
N SER A 418 -1.88 21.09 5.95
CA SER A 418 -2.82 20.50 5.00
C SER A 418 -3.16 19.06 5.34
N SER A 419 -4.20 18.50 4.73
CA SER A 419 -4.51 17.07 4.77
C SER A 419 -3.39 16.24 4.14
N ARG A 420 -3.25 14.97 4.57
CA ARG A 420 -2.16 14.07 4.16
C ARG A 420 -2.42 13.38 2.81
N GLY A 421 -3.68 13.13 2.46
CA GLY A 421 -4.04 12.34 1.30
C GLY A 421 -3.57 10.89 1.44
N ILE A 422 -2.91 10.35 0.43
CA ILE A 422 -2.45 8.95 0.42
C ILE A 422 -1.40 8.69 1.51
N TYR A 423 -0.54 9.65 1.82
CA TYR A 423 0.52 9.46 2.81
C TYR A 423 -0.02 9.05 4.19
N GLY A 424 0.48 7.92 4.70
CA GLY A 424 0.04 7.35 5.97
C GLY A 424 -1.31 6.64 5.91
N GLY A 425 -1.91 6.53 4.73
CA GLY A 425 -3.06 5.70 4.44
C GLY A 425 -2.69 4.25 4.15
N ALA A 426 -3.59 3.51 3.52
CA ALA A 426 -3.43 2.13 3.10
C ALA A 426 -3.38 2.02 1.57
N ILE A 427 -2.53 1.13 1.05
CA ILE A 427 -2.47 0.81 -0.37
C ILE A 427 -2.27 -0.69 -0.57
N GLY A 428 -3.03 -1.29 -1.46
CA GLY A 428 -2.97 -2.73 -1.69
C GLY A 428 -4.21 -3.28 -2.35
N TYR A 429 -4.66 -4.45 -1.92
CA TYR A 429 -5.80 -5.12 -2.56
C TYR A 429 -6.82 -5.67 -1.56
N ILE A 430 -8.03 -5.85 -2.08
CA ILE A 430 -9.14 -6.61 -1.49
C ILE A 430 -9.48 -7.71 -2.49
N SER A 431 -9.27 -8.98 -2.14
CA SER A 431 -9.60 -10.11 -3.01
C SER A 431 -11.11 -10.40 -3.01
N TRP A 432 -11.58 -11.14 -4.03
CA TRP A 432 -12.99 -11.52 -4.16
C TRP A 432 -13.60 -12.21 -2.93
N ASN A 433 -12.79 -12.95 -2.18
CA ASN A 433 -13.19 -13.67 -0.96
C ASN A 433 -13.13 -12.82 0.31
N GLY A 434 -12.78 -11.53 0.21
CA GLY A 434 -12.65 -10.62 1.35
C GLY A 434 -11.30 -10.67 2.05
N ASN A 435 -10.32 -11.43 1.56
CA ASN A 435 -8.94 -11.29 2.03
C ASN A 435 -8.40 -9.92 1.63
N ILE A 436 -7.59 -9.33 2.49
CA ILE A 436 -6.90 -8.06 2.21
C ILE A 436 -5.41 -8.18 2.49
N ASP A 437 -4.63 -7.44 1.73
CA ASP A 437 -3.21 -7.19 2.01
C ASP A 437 -2.90 -5.76 1.63
N THR A 438 -2.56 -4.96 2.63
CA THR A 438 -2.34 -3.53 2.47
C THR A 438 -1.06 -3.10 3.17
N ALA A 439 -0.26 -2.31 2.45
CA ALA A 439 0.88 -1.60 3.00
C ALA A 439 0.47 -0.24 3.56
N ILE A 440 1.25 0.28 4.48
CA ILE A 440 1.19 1.70 4.84
C ILE A 440 1.71 2.52 3.65
N ALA A 441 0.98 3.51 3.20
CA ALA A 441 1.40 4.37 2.10
C ALA A 441 2.49 5.36 2.54
N ILE A 442 3.71 4.87 2.64
CA ILE A 442 4.96 5.62 2.88
C ILE A 442 5.94 5.32 1.75
N ARG A 443 6.95 6.18 1.60
CA ARG A 443 7.83 6.08 0.43
C ARG A 443 7.00 5.99 -0.86
N THR A 444 6.02 6.89 -0.95
CA THR A 444 4.98 6.90 -1.98
C THR A 444 4.88 8.28 -2.58
N ALA A 445 4.91 8.31 -3.91
CA ALA A 445 4.65 9.51 -4.70
C ALA A 445 3.28 9.42 -5.38
N VAL A 446 2.60 10.53 -5.48
CA VAL A 446 1.41 10.72 -6.31
C VAL A 446 1.76 11.71 -7.41
N ILE A 447 1.53 11.31 -8.66
CA ILE A 447 1.78 12.14 -9.83
C ILE A 447 0.44 12.49 -10.45
N LYS A 448 0.14 13.79 -10.53
CA LYS A 448 -1.09 14.34 -11.10
C LYS A 448 -0.81 15.75 -11.63
N ASP A 449 -1.39 16.11 -12.77
CA ASP A 449 -1.31 17.46 -13.35
C ASP A 449 0.15 17.98 -13.46
N ASN A 450 1.08 17.12 -13.89
CA ASN A 450 2.51 17.41 -14.01
C ASN A 450 3.19 17.81 -12.68
N LEU A 451 2.62 17.43 -11.55
CA LEU A 451 3.21 17.57 -10.24
C LEU A 451 3.43 16.20 -9.60
N ILE A 452 4.57 16.02 -8.97
CA ILE A 452 4.85 14.90 -8.07
C ILE A 452 4.72 15.38 -6.63
N HIS A 453 4.00 14.62 -5.82
CA HIS A 453 3.81 14.83 -4.38
C HIS A 453 4.34 13.66 -3.60
N VAL A 454 5.12 13.93 -2.56
CA VAL A 454 5.72 12.93 -1.68
C VAL A 454 5.50 13.33 -0.23
N GLY A 455 4.73 12.56 0.51
CA GLY A 455 4.58 12.75 1.96
C GLY A 455 5.77 12.15 2.72
N ALA A 456 6.28 12.87 3.72
CA ALA A 456 7.24 12.33 4.69
C ALA A 456 7.04 12.95 6.07
N GLY A 457 7.33 12.17 7.13
CA GLY A 457 7.18 12.62 8.51
C GLY A 457 8.19 11.98 9.45
N ALA A 458 8.30 12.58 10.62
CA ALA A 458 9.18 12.13 11.70
C ALA A 458 8.38 11.91 12.99
N GLY A 459 8.77 10.90 13.75
CA GLY A 459 8.17 10.55 15.05
C GLY A 459 8.72 11.41 16.17
N ILE A 460 7.93 12.34 16.65
CA ILE A 460 8.35 13.30 17.69
C ILE A 460 8.13 12.68 19.06
N VAL A 461 9.22 12.60 19.84
CA VAL A 461 9.27 12.17 21.23
C VAL A 461 9.88 13.25 22.14
N ALA A 462 9.89 13.04 23.44
CA ALA A 462 10.37 14.04 24.41
C ALA A 462 11.78 14.57 24.10
N ASP A 463 12.68 13.69 23.65
CA ASP A 463 14.09 14.01 23.39
C ASP A 463 14.36 14.43 21.93
N SER A 464 13.32 14.52 21.08
CA SER A 464 13.47 14.93 19.67
C SER A 464 14.12 16.31 19.54
N ASN A 465 15.05 16.41 18.58
CA ASN A 465 15.65 17.65 18.17
C ASN A 465 14.95 18.20 16.93
N PRO A 466 14.32 19.38 16.96
CA PRO A 466 13.49 19.86 15.85
C PRO A 466 14.20 19.97 14.50
N GLU A 467 15.48 20.37 14.51
CA GLU A 467 16.29 20.44 13.27
C GLU A 467 16.56 19.05 12.69
N SER A 468 16.86 18.08 13.56
CA SER A 468 17.10 16.69 13.14
C SER A 468 15.84 16.05 12.56
N GLU A 469 14.67 16.31 13.12
CA GLU A 469 13.38 15.79 12.63
C GLU A 469 13.02 16.41 11.28
N TRP A 470 13.32 17.69 11.07
CA TRP A 470 13.19 18.32 9.76
C TRP A 470 14.09 17.65 8.72
N GLU A 471 15.37 17.46 9.03
CA GLU A 471 16.33 16.79 8.14
C GLU A 471 15.92 15.32 7.84
N GLU A 472 15.33 14.62 8.82
CA GLU A 472 14.81 13.27 8.62
C GLU A 472 13.70 13.24 7.56
N CYS A 473 12.76 14.21 7.59
CA CYS A 473 11.72 14.32 6.57
C CYS A 473 12.32 14.56 5.17
N LEU A 474 13.32 15.44 5.07
CA LEU A 474 14.03 15.69 3.81
C LEU A 474 14.75 14.43 3.30
N GLN A 475 15.41 13.69 4.17
CA GLN A 475 16.09 12.43 3.79
C GLN A 475 15.11 11.36 3.31
N LYS A 476 13.92 11.25 3.94
CA LYS A 476 12.89 10.30 3.54
C LYS A 476 12.29 10.62 2.17
N SER A 477 12.22 11.89 1.77
CA SER A 477 11.72 12.30 0.46
C SER A 477 12.79 12.18 -0.65
N ARG A 478 14.07 12.20 -0.29
CA ARG A 478 15.20 12.30 -1.22
C ARG A 478 15.28 11.16 -2.24
N VAL A 479 14.87 9.95 -1.87
CA VAL A 479 14.89 8.81 -2.78
C VAL A 479 14.11 9.07 -4.08
N PHE A 480 13.06 9.89 -4.03
CA PHE A 480 12.30 10.27 -5.21
C PHE A 480 13.04 11.30 -6.07
N LEU A 481 13.79 12.23 -5.47
CA LEU A 481 14.65 13.13 -6.24
C LEU A 481 15.73 12.35 -6.96
N ASP A 482 16.40 11.44 -6.26
CA ASP A 482 17.43 10.58 -6.84
C ASP A 482 16.83 9.73 -7.99
N ALA A 483 15.62 9.19 -7.82
CA ALA A 483 14.92 8.44 -8.87
C ALA A 483 14.54 9.32 -10.08
N MET A 484 14.09 10.56 -9.86
CA MET A 484 13.79 11.51 -10.92
C MET A 484 15.05 11.87 -11.73
N GLU A 485 16.18 12.07 -11.07
CA GLU A 485 17.44 12.38 -11.72
C GLU A 485 17.98 11.22 -12.58
N MET A 486 17.72 9.98 -12.16
CA MET A 486 18.12 8.79 -12.93
C MET A 486 17.40 8.66 -14.27
N ILE A 487 16.21 9.24 -14.42
CA ILE A 487 15.38 9.13 -15.64
C ILE A 487 15.32 10.44 -16.45
N SER A 488 15.92 11.53 -15.95
CA SER A 488 15.88 12.88 -16.54
C SER A 488 16.73 13.05 -17.80
#